data_766c0eae7f4abab1cc124d5d57b547fb
#
_entry.id   766c0eae7f4abab1cc124d5d57b547fb
#
_cell.length_a   1.000
_cell.length_b   1.000
_cell.length_c   1.000
_cell.angle_alpha   90.00
_cell.angle_beta   90.00
_cell.angle_gamma   90.00
#
_symmetry.space_group_name_H-M   'P 1'
#
loop_
_entity.id
_entity.type
_entity.pdbx_description
1 polymer ?
#
loop_
_entity_poly.entity_id
_entity_poly.type
_entity_poly.pdbx_seq_one_letter_code
_entity_poly.pdbx_strand_id
1 'polypeptide(L)'
;MVEELIEEYYNTHIDGKIKGFTDINPRIELAWKTILAYAPDKPTEILEVGCGIGDICHRMGKKWKRSTVTGIDISSKSIEIATRLFGNSQVKFKQGYLETDSFKNKFDLIVLMDVYEHIKASDRVVLHEALKAALKPGGKIILSCPTPRYLEYLRNFVEGGLQPVDENITSKVAQQLSEDTATELILYKEVHVWHPGDYVHIVLIKETAPWKQESYIAGSKRSIITRLIEKVINPIINNPVLSKKASRIRFIKSRLKNIY
;
A
#
# COMPACT_ATOMS: atom_id res chain seq x y z
N MET A 1 18.63 19.69 -1.62
CA MET A 1 19.26 19.31 -2.91
C MET A 1 18.96 17.88 -3.33
N VAL A 2 19.33 16.81 -2.59
CA VAL A 2 18.96 15.42 -2.98
C VAL A 2 17.47 15.14 -2.79
N GLU A 3 16.89 15.58 -1.70
CA GLU A 3 15.45 15.43 -1.42
C GLU A 3 14.59 16.19 -2.43
N GLU A 4 14.97 17.38 -2.80
CA GLU A 4 14.30 18.20 -3.84
C GLU A 4 14.31 17.49 -5.19
N LEU A 5 15.42 16.82 -5.56
CA LEU A 5 15.50 16.06 -6.80
C LEU A 5 14.59 14.82 -6.79
N ILE A 6 14.43 14.18 -5.63
CA ILE A 6 13.52 13.04 -5.46
C ILE A 6 12.06 13.52 -5.52
N GLU A 7 11.71 14.60 -4.84
CA GLU A 7 10.38 15.20 -4.93
C GLU A 7 10.04 15.58 -6.38
N GLU A 8 10.94 16.25 -7.09
CA GLU A 8 10.78 16.66 -8.49
C GLU A 8 10.57 15.44 -9.40
N TYR A 9 11.33 14.38 -9.21
CA TYR A 9 11.13 13.12 -9.93
C TYR A 9 9.68 12.63 -9.79
N TYR A 10 9.14 12.56 -8.57
CA TYR A 10 7.76 12.10 -8.35
C TYR A 10 6.70 13.10 -8.82
N ASN A 11 7.00 14.39 -8.82
CA ASN A 11 6.13 15.44 -9.36
C ASN A 11 5.96 15.32 -10.89
N THR A 12 6.99 14.85 -11.60
CA THR A 12 6.93 14.66 -13.06
C THR A 12 6.21 13.39 -13.50
N HIS A 13 5.98 12.40 -12.58
CA HIS A 13 5.38 11.10 -12.90
C HIS A 13 3.86 11.01 -12.66
N ILE A 14 3.18 12.15 -12.50
CA ILE A 14 1.74 12.19 -12.18
C ILE A 14 0.88 11.53 -13.27
N ASP A 15 1.15 11.80 -14.54
CA ASP A 15 0.38 11.26 -15.66
C ASP A 15 0.43 9.72 -15.69
N GLY A 16 1.60 9.17 -15.39
CA GLY A 16 1.77 7.71 -15.24
C GLY A 16 0.94 7.13 -14.11
N LYS A 17 0.86 7.83 -12.96
CA LYS A 17 0.03 7.43 -11.81
C LYS A 17 -1.46 7.48 -12.15
N ILE A 18 -1.92 8.55 -12.81
CA ILE A 18 -3.31 8.70 -13.26
C ILE A 18 -3.66 7.63 -14.29
N LYS A 19 -2.77 7.39 -15.27
CA LYS A 19 -2.94 6.31 -16.25
C LYS A 19 -3.03 4.94 -15.58
N GLY A 20 -2.14 4.64 -14.63
CA GLY A 20 -2.18 3.39 -13.85
C GLY A 20 -3.49 3.20 -13.10
N PHE A 21 -4.05 4.27 -12.52
CA PHE A 21 -5.36 4.23 -11.87
C PHE A 21 -6.48 3.93 -12.88
N THR A 22 -6.50 4.59 -14.04
CA THR A 22 -7.55 4.40 -15.05
C THR A 22 -7.48 3.04 -15.74
N ASP A 23 -6.28 2.54 -16.00
CA ASP A 23 -6.03 1.25 -16.68
C ASP A 23 -6.14 0.03 -15.74
N ILE A 24 -6.36 0.26 -14.44
CA ILE A 24 -6.49 -0.80 -13.43
C ILE A 24 -5.16 -1.57 -13.31
N ASN A 25 -4.18 -0.93 -12.70
CA ASN A 25 -2.84 -1.50 -12.50
C ASN A 25 -2.93 -2.84 -11.72
N PRO A 26 -2.48 -3.96 -12.31
CA PRO A 26 -2.58 -5.29 -11.68
C PRO A 26 -1.79 -5.39 -10.37
N ARG A 27 -0.69 -4.64 -10.24
CA ARG A 27 0.11 -4.55 -9.01
C ARG A 27 -0.74 -4.04 -7.84
N ILE A 28 -1.47 -2.93 -8.05
CA ILE A 28 -2.38 -2.35 -7.05
C ILE A 28 -3.54 -3.30 -6.73
N GLU A 29 -4.07 -4.01 -7.72
CA GLU A 29 -5.14 -4.99 -7.48
C GLU A 29 -4.66 -6.17 -6.62
N LEU A 30 -3.42 -6.65 -6.82
CA LEU A 30 -2.85 -7.72 -5.98
C LEU A 30 -2.50 -7.23 -4.58
N ALA A 31 -1.89 -6.05 -4.46
CA ALA A 31 -1.63 -5.40 -3.17
C ALA A 31 -2.94 -5.22 -2.37
N TRP A 32 -3.99 -4.75 -3.02
CA TRP A 32 -5.32 -4.61 -2.41
C TRP A 32 -5.88 -5.95 -1.89
N LYS A 33 -5.70 -7.05 -2.63
CA LYS A 33 -6.11 -8.40 -2.15
C LYS A 33 -5.35 -8.79 -0.89
N THR A 34 -4.06 -8.51 -0.81
CA THR A 34 -3.26 -8.78 0.40
C THR A 34 -3.70 -7.91 1.58
N ILE A 35 -3.95 -6.62 1.34
CA ILE A 35 -4.51 -5.74 2.37
C ILE A 35 -5.83 -6.30 2.90
N LEU A 36 -6.76 -6.72 2.03
CA LEU A 36 -8.04 -7.31 2.46
C LEU A 36 -7.90 -8.63 3.22
N ALA A 37 -6.87 -9.42 2.91
CA ALA A 37 -6.64 -10.72 3.55
C ALA A 37 -6.01 -10.60 4.95
N TYR A 38 -5.18 -9.58 5.17
CA TYR A 38 -4.34 -9.49 6.36
C TYR A 38 -4.63 -8.28 7.25
N ALA A 39 -5.29 -7.23 6.76
CA ALA A 39 -5.67 -6.08 7.60
C ALA A 39 -6.49 -6.53 8.83
N PRO A 40 -6.46 -5.76 9.93
CA PRO A 40 -7.41 -5.96 11.03
C PRO A 40 -8.85 -5.89 10.52
N ASP A 41 -9.76 -6.64 11.14
CA ASP A 41 -11.17 -6.72 10.70
C ASP A 41 -11.85 -5.35 10.66
N LYS A 42 -11.59 -4.53 11.67
CA LYS A 42 -12.22 -3.21 11.88
C LYS A 42 -11.19 -2.17 12.29
N PRO A 43 -10.22 -1.84 11.42
CA PRO A 43 -9.26 -0.80 11.73
C PRO A 43 -9.98 0.55 11.86
N THR A 44 -9.60 1.36 12.82
CA THR A 44 -10.16 2.70 13.04
C THR A 44 -9.28 3.81 12.52
N GLU A 45 -7.97 3.63 12.63
CA GLU A 45 -6.96 4.55 12.16
C GLU A 45 -6.01 3.84 11.19
N ILE A 46 -5.90 4.35 9.98
CA ILE A 46 -5.13 3.75 8.89
C ILE A 46 -4.17 4.79 8.32
N LEU A 47 -2.94 4.38 8.06
CA LEU A 47 -1.92 5.18 7.40
C LEU A 47 -1.48 4.51 6.09
N GLU A 48 -1.36 5.28 5.03
CA GLU A 48 -0.60 4.92 3.83
C GLU A 48 0.62 5.84 3.71
N VAL A 49 1.81 5.26 3.71
CA VAL A 49 3.07 5.97 3.45
C VAL A 49 3.40 5.84 1.97
N GLY A 50 3.69 6.97 1.30
CA GLY A 50 3.87 7.03 -0.15
C GLY A 50 2.54 6.81 -0.89
N CYS A 51 1.50 7.54 -0.51
CA CYS A 51 0.13 7.30 -1.01
C CYS A 51 -0.08 7.70 -2.48
N GLY A 52 0.89 8.38 -3.11
CA GLY A 52 0.76 8.86 -4.48
C GLY A 52 -0.52 9.67 -4.67
N ILE A 53 -1.29 9.34 -5.69
CA ILE A 53 -2.58 9.98 -5.98
C ILE A 53 -3.77 9.45 -5.15
N GLY A 54 -3.53 8.59 -4.14
CA GLY A 54 -4.50 8.20 -3.13
C GLY A 54 -5.42 7.03 -3.47
N ASP A 55 -5.11 6.17 -4.46
CA ASP A 55 -5.99 5.04 -4.86
C ASP A 55 -6.23 4.06 -3.71
N ILE A 56 -5.19 3.62 -3.01
CA ILE A 56 -5.31 2.68 -1.89
C ILE A 56 -6.00 3.35 -0.69
N CYS A 57 -5.66 4.61 -0.34
CA CYS A 57 -6.38 5.38 0.68
C CYS A 57 -7.90 5.42 0.40
N HIS A 58 -8.29 5.70 -0.86
CA HIS A 58 -9.68 5.72 -1.27
C HIS A 58 -10.36 4.36 -1.10
N ARG A 59 -9.69 3.28 -1.50
CA ARG A 59 -10.20 1.90 -1.34
C ARG A 59 -10.38 1.55 0.14
N MET A 60 -9.41 1.91 0.99
CA MET A 60 -9.47 1.69 2.43
C MET A 60 -10.64 2.47 3.06
N GLY A 61 -10.81 3.75 2.74
CA GLY A 61 -11.95 4.54 3.20
C GLY A 61 -13.31 3.99 2.73
N LYS A 62 -13.38 3.46 1.50
CA LYS A 62 -14.59 2.77 1.02
C LYS A 62 -14.87 1.45 1.74
N LYS A 63 -13.84 0.69 2.05
CA LYS A 63 -13.97 -0.62 2.72
C LYS A 63 -14.36 -0.46 4.18
N TRP A 64 -13.66 0.40 4.91
CA TRP A 64 -13.84 0.62 6.34
C TRP A 64 -14.47 1.99 6.61
N LYS A 65 -15.80 2.05 6.55
CA LYS A 65 -16.57 3.30 6.60
C LYS A 65 -16.41 4.11 7.90
N ARG A 66 -15.96 3.47 8.97
CA ARG A 66 -15.76 4.09 10.29
C ARG A 66 -14.30 4.44 10.58
N SER A 67 -13.39 4.20 9.63
CA SER A 67 -11.96 4.48 9.80
C SER A 67 -11.64 5.90 9.38
N THR A 68 -10.66 6.50 10.03
CA THR A 68 -9.90 7.62 9.48
C THR A 68 -8.75 7.06 8.65
N VAL A 69 -8.56 7.54 7.44
CA VAL A 69 -7.45 7.17 6.56
C VAL A 69 -6.59 8.39 6.33
N THR A 70 -5.30 8.27 6.65
CA THR A 70 -4.29 9.30 6.38
C THR A 70 -3.35 8.79 5.31
N GLY A 71 -3.18 9.53 4.23
CA GLY A 71 -2.15 9.31 3.21
C GLY A 71 -1.05 10.36 3.35
N ILE A 72 0.20 9.92 3.32
CA ILE A 72 1.36 10.83 3.24
C ILE A 72 2.18 10.52 2.00
N ASP A 73 2.70 11.54 1.35
CA ASP A 73 3.60 11.43 0.19
C ASP A 73 4.53 12.65 0.15
N ILE A 74 5.74 12.47 -0.32
CA ILE A 74 6.71 13.57 -0.44
C ILE A 74 6.36 14.52 -1.58
N SER A 75 5.70 14.03 -2.63
CA SER A 75 5.31 14.79 -3.81
C SER A 75 4.13 15.71 -3.50
N SER A 76 4.38 17.01 -3.51
CA SER A 76 3.35 18.05 -3.35
C SER A 76 2.24 17.92 -4.40
N LYS A 77 2.61 17.63 -5.64
CA LYS A 77 1.68 17.40 -6.75
C LYS A 77 0.82 16.15 -6.56
N SER A 78 1.41 15.04 -6.09
CA SER A 78 0.65 13.82 -5.75
C SER A 78 -0.41 14.12 -4.69
N ILE A 79 -0.06 14.86 -3.65
CA ILE A 79 -0.97 15.24 -2.55
C ILE A 79 -2.09 16.17 -3.03
N GLU A 80 -1.77 17.15 -3.89
CA GLU A 80 -2.80 18.00 -4.50
C GLU A 80 -3.83 17.16 -5.27
N ILE A 81 -3.38 16.29 -6.14
CA ILE A 81 -4.24 15.39 -6.93
C ILE A 81 -5.04 14.44 -6.02
N ALA A 82 -4.38 13.79 -5.05
CA ALA A 82 -5.04 12.88 -4.11
C ALA A 82 -6.16 13.59 -3.34
N THR A 83 -5.91 14.81 -2.88
CA THR A 83 -6.89 15.62 -2.15
C THR A 83 -8.09 15.96 -3.01
N ARG A 84 -7.87 16.37 -4.27
CA ARG A 84 -8.95 16.68 -5.20
C ARG A 84 -9.76 15.46 -5.61
N LEU A 85 -9.11 14.31 -5.81
CA LEU A 85 -9.78 13.09 -6.22
C LEU A 85 -10.56 12.44 -5.07
N PHE A 86 -9.96 12.34 -3.89
CA PHE A 86 -10.43 11.44 -2.84
C PHE A 86 -10.52 12.09 -1.45
N GLY A 87 -10.01 13.33 -1.28
CA GLY A 87 -10.04 14.05 -0.01
C GLY A 87 -11.48 14.29 0.50
N ASN A 88 -11.73 13.99 1.78
CA ASN A 88 -13.01 14.21 2.46
C ASN A 88 -12.80 14.17 3.99
N SER A 89 -13.87 14.15 4.78
CA SER A 89 -13.78 14.11 6.24
C SER A 89 -13.12 12.82 6.78
N GLN A 90 -13.21 11.72 6.06
CA GLN A 90 -12.67 10.41 6.42
C GLN A 90 -11.26 10.19 5.86
N VAL A 91 -10.99 10.60 4.62
CA VAL A 91 -9.71 10.39 3.92
C VAL A 91 -8.98 11.71 3.78
N LYS A 92 -7.81 11.81 4.40
CA LYS A 92 -6.99 13.03 4.45
C LYS A 92 -5.61 12.76 3.88
N PHE A 93 -5.02 13.77 3.25
CA PHE A 93 -3.70 13.71 2.65
C PHE A 93 -2.80 14.79 3.21
N LYS A 94 -1.52 14.47 3.42
CA LYS A 94 -0.51 15.40 3.93
C LYS A 94 0.80 15.18 3.17
N GLN A 95 1.42 16.26 2.71
CA GLN A 95 2.78 16.21 2.17
C GLN A 95 3.79 16.01 3.30
N GLY A 96 4.82 15.20 3.04
CA GLY A 96 5.98 15.01 3.91
C GLY A 96 6.34 13.55 4.13
N TYR A 97 7.27 13.37 5.06
CA TYR A 97 7.73 12.06 5.52
C TYR A 97 6.96 11.58 6.76
N LEU A 98 7.07 10.29 7.05
CA LEU A 98 6.66 9.76 8.35
C LEU A 98 7.78 10.03 9.36
N GLU A 99 7.52 10.91 10.31
CA GLU A 99 8.45 11.30 11.37
C GLU A 99 8.08 10.62 12.69
N THR A 100 9.08 10.34 13.53
CA THR A 100 8.91 9.60 14.81
C THR A 100 7.95 10.30 15.76
N ASP A 101 7.94 11.62 15.79
CA ASP A 101 7.11 12.40 16.71
C ASP A 101 5.72 12.74 16.16
N SER A 102 5.46 12.44 14.87
CA SER A 102 4.19 12.76 14.25
C SER A 102 3.01 11.96 14.80
N PHE A 103 3.25 10.70 15.21
CA PHE A 103 2.20 9.80 15.65
C PHE A 103 2.72 8.82 16.71
N LYS A 104 1.98 8.65 17.81
CA LYS A 104 2.30 7.64 18.85
C LYS A 104 1.14 6.68 19.03
N ASN A 105 1.38 5.37 18.82
CA ASN A 105 0.39 4.30 18.98
C ASN A 105 -0.97 4.66 18.35
N LYS A 106 -0.94 5.19 17.13
CA LYS A 106 -2.13 5.75 16.49
C LYS A 106 -2.80 4.77 15.52
N PHE A 107 -2.00 4.05 14.72
CA PHE A 107 -2.54 3.31 13.58
C PHE A 107 -2.74 1.82 13.87
N ASP A 108 -3.91 1.31 13.48
CA ASP A 108 -4.22 -0.12 13.48
C ASP A 108 -3.64 -0.82 12.24
N LEU A 109 -3.48 -0.06 11.15
CA LEU A 109 -2.93 -0.52 9.89
C LEU A 109 -2.04 0.56 9.27
N ILE A 110 -0.83 0.16 8.89
CA ILE A 110 0.08 0.98 8.09
C ILE A 110 0.36 0.23 6.79
N VAL A 111 0.28 0.89 5.65
CA VAL A 111 0.60 0.28 4.35
C VAL A 111 1.65 1.08 3.61
N LEU A 112 2.56 0.38 2.92
CA LEU A 112 3.61 0.94 2.06
C LEU A 112 3.58 0.16 0.74
N MET A 113 2.97 0.74 -0.30
CA MET A 113 2.83 0.07 -1.59
C MET A 113 3.82 0.66 -2.59
N ASP A 114 4.90 -0.09 -2.86
CA ASP A 114 6.02 0.34 -3.74
C ASP A 114 6.69 1.63 -3.25
N VAL A 115 7.16 1.59 -2.02
CA VAL A 115 7.78 2.73 -1.32
C VAL A 115 9.07 2.31 -0.62
N TYR A 116 9.06 1.16 0.05
CA TYR A 116 10.15 0.77 0.94
C TYR A 116 11.47 0.52 0.19
N GLU A 117 11.40 0.04 -1.04
CA GLU A 117 12.53 -0.12 -1.95
C GLU A 117 13.17 1.22 -2.37
N HIS A 118 12.40 2.30 -2.32
CA HIS A 118 12.90 3.63 -2.68
C HIS A 118 13.53 4.41 -1.52
N ILE A 119 13.71 3.74 -0.37
CA ILE A 119 14.36 4.31 0.80
C ILE A 119 15.75 3.70 0.91
N LYS A 120 16.79 4.54 0.86
CA LYS A 120 18.18 4.11 1.01
C LYS A 120 18.36 3.32 2.30
N ALA A 121 19.20 2.30 2.26
CA ALA A 121 19.47 1.47 3.43
C ALA A 121 19.95 2.29 4.65
N SER A 122 20.70 3.37 4.43
CA SER A 122 21.13 4.32 5.48
C SER A 122 19.98 5.03 6.19
N ASP A 123 18.88 5.28 5.48
CA ASP A 123 17.80 6.14 5.94
C ASP A 123 16.64 5.32 6.55
N ARG A 124 16.68 3.99 6.41
CA ARG A 124 15.64 3.07 6.90
C ARG A 124 15.48 3.09 8.42
N VAL A 125 16.54 3.33 9.15
CA VAL A 125 16.50 3.38 10.64
C VAL A 125 15.49 4.43 11.12
N VAL A 126 15.47 5.61 10.50
CA VAL A 126 14.53 6.69 10.84
C VAL A 126 13.09 6.27 10.53
N LEU A 127 12.86 5.65 9.37
CA LEU A 127 11.54 5.13 9.02
C LEU A 127 11.09 4.02 9.99
N HIS A 128 11.99 3.09 10.36
CA HIS A 128 11.66 1.99 11.27
C HIS A 128 11.25 2.51 12.65
N GLU A 129 11.97 3.51 13.19
CA GLU A 129 11.61 4.17 14.45
C GLU A 129 10.23 4.85 14.36
N ALA A 130 9.97 5.54 13.26
CA ALA A 130 8.69 6.20 13.02
C ALA A 130 7.53 5.19 12.89
N LEU A 131 7.72 4.08 12.16
CA LEU A 131 6.76 2.99 12.04
C LEU A 131 6.46 2.34 13.39
N LYS A 132 7.54 2.05 14.18
CA LYS A 132 7.43 1.49 15.53
C LYS A 132 6.62 2.38 16.46
N ALA A 133 6.89 3.69 16.43
CA ALA A 133 6.19 4.67 17.26
C ALA A 133 4.72 4.84 16.85
N ALA A 134 4.45 4.84 15.54
CA ALA A 134 3.12 5.09 14.99
C ALA A 134 2.16 3.90 15.12
N LEU A 135 2.69 2.66 15.11
CA LEU A 135 1.90 1.43 15.11
C LEU A 135 1.37 1.09 16.51
N LYS A 136 0.06 0.88 16.63
CA LYS A 136 -0.58 0.37 17.87
C LYS A 136 -0.14 -1.06 18.18
N PRO A 137 -0.18 -1.45 19.46
CA PRO A 137 -0.20 -2.86 19.83
C PRO A 137 -1.33 -3.60 19.08
N GLY A 138 -1.06 -4.77 18.51
CA GLY A 138 -1.97 -5.52 17.64
C GLY A 138 -2.14 -4.96 16.22
N GLY A 139 -1.50 -3.84 15.93
CA GLY A 139 -1.50 -3.23 14.60
C GLY A 139 -0.65 -4.01 13.60
N LYS A 140 -0.87 -3.76 12.32
CA LYS A 140 -0.16 -4.44 11.22
C LYS A 140 0.47 -3.45 10.27
N ILE A 141 1.62 -3.86 9.70
CA ILE A 141 2.27 -3.18 8.59
C ILE A 141 2.19 -4.11 7.38
N ILE A 142 1.77 -3.59 6.22
CA ILE A 142 1.68 -4.35 4.97
C ILE A 142 2.45 -3.59 3.90
N LEU A 143 3.38 -4.30 3.23
CA LEU A 143 4.21 -3.74 2.18
C LEU A 143 4.06 -4.55 0.89
N SER A 144 4.24 -3.89 -0.25
CA SER A 144 4.58 -4.53 -1.52
C SER A 144 5.82 -3.88 -2.10
N CYS A 145 6.70 -4.70 -2.67
CA CYS A 145 7.95 -4.26 -3.30
C CYS A 145 8.27 -5.15 -4.49
N PRO A 146 9.03 -4.67 -5.51
CA PRO A 146 9.62 -5.55 -6.50
C PRO A 146 10.62 -6.50 -5.83
N THR A 147 10.72 -7.72 -6.35
CA THR A 147 11.74 -8.67 -5.87
C THR A 147 13.13 -8.26 -6.36
N PRO A 148 14.21 -8.65 -5.65
CA PRO A 148 15.57 -8.41 -6.11
C PRO A 148 15.84 -8.91 -7.53
N ARG A 149 15.27 -10.07 -7.89
CA ARG A 149 15.35 -10.66 -9.22
C ARG A 149 14.68 -9.78 -10.28
N TYR A 150 13.56 -9.16 -9.97
CA TYR A 150 12.88 -8.26 -10.88
C TYR A 150 13.63 -6.93 -11.04
N LEU A 151 14.17 -6.37 -9.97
CA LEU A 151 15.03 -5.19 -10.05
C LEU A 151 16.30 -5.46 -10.88
N GLU A 152 16.89 -6.65 -10.76
CA GLU A 152 18.02 -7.05 -11.60
C GLU A 152 17.63 -7.16 -13.07
N TYR A 153 16.44 -7.72 -13.37
CA TYR A 153 15.91 -7.74 -14.73
C TYR A 153 15.72 -6.32 -15.28
N LEU A 154 15.09 -5.42 -14.50
CA LEU A 154 14.91 -4.02 -14.93
C LEU A 154 16.26 -3.34 -15.20
N ARG A 155 17.24 -3.56 -14.32
CA ARG A 155 18.59 -2.99 -14.43
C ARG A 155 19.31 -3.41 -15.68
N ASN A 156 19.16 -4.65 -16.10
CA ASN A 156 19.90 -5.23 -17.21
C ASN A 156 19.18 -5.15 -18.57
N PHE A 157 17.86 -5.06 -18.59
CA PHE A 157 17.08 -5.26 -19.82
C PHE A 157 16.03 -4.18 -20.11
N VAL A 158 15.80 -3.23 -19.19
CA VAL A 158 14.77 -2.19 -19.37
C VAL A 158 15.38 -0.81 -19.18
N GLU A 159 15.60 -0.10 -20.29
CA GLU A 159 16.11 1.27 -20.24
C GLU A 159 15.12 2.17 -19.48
N GLY A 160 15.62 2.93 -18.51
CA GLY A 160 14.76 3.76 -17.64
C GLY A 160 13.83 2.97 -16.71
N GLY A 161 14.03 1.65 -16.55
CA GLY A 161 13.18 0.80 -15.72
C GLY A 161 13.38 0.99 -14.21
N LEU A 162 14.43 1.69 -13.80
CA LEU A 162 14.72 1.97 -12.38
C LEU A 162 14.38 3.41 -12.02
N GLN A 163 14.07 3.61 -10.74
CA GLN A 163 13.91 4.91 -10.11
C GLN A 163 15.27 5.40 -9.54
N PRO A 164 15.38 6.66 -9.08
CA PRO A 164 16.62 7.18 -8.51
C PRO A 164 17.19 6.34 -7.35
N VAL A 165 16.33 5.68 -6.60
CA VAL A 165 16.69 4.70 -5.56
C VAL A 165 15.83 3.46 -5.76
N ASP A 166 16.48 2.30 -5.94
CA ASP A 166 15.84 0.99 -6.03
C ASP A 166 16.70 -0.03 -5.29
N GLU A 167 16.36 -0.26 -4.04
CA GLU A 167 17.06 -1.15 -3.11
C GLU A 167 16.45 -2.56 -3.12
N ASN A 168 17.29 -3.56 -3.00
CA ASN A 168 16.86 -4.95 -2.94
C ASN A 168 16.19 -5.27 -1.61
N ILE A 169 14.90 -5.59 -1.62
CA ILE A 169 14.14 -6.01 -0.43
C ILE A 169 14.11 -7.53 -0.37
N THR A 170 15.13 -8.09 0.28
CA THR A 170 15.25 -9.52 0.55
C THR A 170 14.44 -9.92 1.80
N SER A 171 14.26 -11.22 2.03
CA SER A 171 13.68 -11.73 3.28
C SER A 171 14.49 -11.32 4.52
N LYS A 172 15.82 -11.19 4.39
CA LYS A 172 16.69 -10.67 5.46
C LYS A 172 16.37 -9.21 5.79
N VAL A 173 16.14 -8.38 4.77
CA VAL A 173 15.75 -6.96 4.97
C VAL A 173 14.36 -6.87 5.61
N ALA A 174 13.42 -7.73 5.21
CA ALA A 174 12.10 -7.80 5.83
C ALA A 174 12.16 -8.27 7.30
N GLN A 175 13.06 -9.20 7.62
CA GLN A 175 13.29 -9.64 8.99
C GLN A 175 13.89 -8.52 9.84
N GLN A 176 14.87 -7.77 9.32
CA GLN A 176 15.43 -6.61 10.02
C GLN A 176 14.37 -5.53 10.28
N LEU A 177 13.53 -5.22 9.30
CA LEU A 177 12.39 -4.31 9.49
C LEU A 177 11.48 -4.79 10.64
N SER A 178 11.20 -6.10 10.70
CA SER A 178 10.39 -6.70 11.75
C SER A 178 11.01 -6.50 13.13
N GLU A 179 12.32 -6.76 13.26
CA GLU A 179 13.06 -6.59 14.52
C GLU A 179 13.10 -5.12 14.98
N ASP A 180 13.45 -4.21 14.08
CA ASP A 180 13.56 -2.78 14.38
C ASP A 180 12.22 -2.16 14.78
N THR A 181 11.13 -2.61 14.16
CA THR A 181 9.77 -2.13 14.47
C THR A 181 9.11 -2.84 15.65
N ALA A 182 9.80 -3.81 16.27
CA ALA A 182 9.26 -4.67 17.33
C ALA A 182 7.94 -5.34 16.91
N THR A 183 7.96 -5.94 15.70
CA THR A 183 6.86 -6.69 15.10
C THR A 183 7.30 -8.12 14.79
N GLU A 184 6.38 -8.98 14.43
CA GLU A 184 6.62 -10.32 13.92
C GLU A 184 6.34 -10.38 12.41
N LEU A 185 7.26 -10.95 11.64
CA LEU A 185 7.09 -11.20 10.20
C LEU A 185 6.19 -12.42 9.99
N ILE A 186 4.94 -12.18 9.63
CA ILE A 186 3.94 -13.25 9.44
C ILE A 186 3.70 -13.64 7.98
N LEU A 187 4.20 -12.84 7.03
CA LEU A 187 4.17 -13.15 5.60
C LEU A 187 5.36 -12.53 4.88
N TYR A 188 6.06 -13.34 4.10
CA TYR A 188 6.94 -12.92 3.01
C TYR A 188 6.61 -13.81 1.81
N LYS A 189 5.88 -13.27 0.82
CA LYS A 189 5.33 -14.07 -0.27
C LYS A 189 5.59 -13.41 -1.61
N GLU A 190 6.31 -14.12 -2.49
CA GLU A 190 6.40 -13.73 -3.90
C GLU A 190 5.03 -13.86 -4.58
N VAL A 191 4.70 -12.88 -5.41
CA VAL A 191 3.48 -12.83 -6.22
C VAL A 191 3.84 -12.58 -7.68
N HIS A 192 2.91 -12.89 -8.58
CA HIS A 192 3.08 -12.69 -10.02
C HIS A 192 2.19 -11.54 -10.46
N VAL A 193 2.80 -10.43 -10.85
CA VAL A 193 2.10 -9.26 -11.41
C VAL A 193 2.19 -9.31 -12.94
N TRP A 194 3.40 -9.23 -13.49
CA TRP A 194 3.70 -9.31 -14.91
C TRP A 194 4.61 -10.50 -15.25
N HIS A 195 5.50 -10.86 -14.32
CA HIS A 195 6.45 -11.97 -14.45
C HIS A 195 6.36 -12.88 -13.23
N PRO A 196 6.74 -14.17 -13.35
CA PRO A 196 6.75 -15.08 -12.21
C PRO A 196 7.64 -14.60 -11.06
N GLY A 197 7.02 -14.23 -9.92
CA GLY A 197 7.72 -13.78 -8.72
C GLY A 197 8.42 -12.43 -8.87
N ASP A 198 7.83 -11.52 -9.62
CA ASP A 198 8.36 -10.17 -9.82
C ASP A 198 8.14 -9.25 -8.62
N TYR A 199 7.12 -9.54 -7.78
CA TYR A 199 6.82 -8.78 -6.58
C TYR A 199 6.85 -9.64 -5.33
N VAL A 200 7.04 -9.01 -4.18
CA VAL A 200 6.89 -9.61 -2.85
C VAL A 200 5.88 -8.82 -2.03
N HIS A 201 5.00 -9.55 -1.35
CA HIS A 201 4.13 -8.97 -0.32
C HIS A 201 4.61 -9.39 1.06
N ILE A 202 4.70 -8.43 1.97
CA ILE A 202 5.23 -8.59 3.32
C ILE A 202 4.16 -8.12 4.30
N VAL A 203 3.95 -8.88 5.38
CA VAL A 203 3.04 -8.52 6.47
C VAL A 203 3.73 -8.70 7.81
N LEU A 204 3.70 -7.65 8.62
CA LEU A 204 4.21 -7.62 9.98
C LEU A 204 3.06 -7.36 10.94
N ILE A 205 3.16 -7.92 12.17
CA ILE A 205 2.18 -7.69 13.25
C ILE A 205 2.91 -7.29 14.53
N LYS A 206 2.39 -6.29 15.24
CA LYS A 206 2.86 -5.91 16.57
C LYS A 206 2.05 -6.66 17.60
N GLU A 207 2.60 -7.76 18.11
CA GLU A 207 1.92 -8.60 19.10
C GLU A 207 1.60 -7.84 20.39
N THR A 208 0.48 -8.20 21.02
CA THR A 208 0.01 -7.55 22.25
C THR A 208 0.20 -8.38 23.51
N ALA A 209 0.13 -9.68 23.37
CA ALA A 209 0.22 -10.64 24.48
C ALA A 209 0.41 -12.07 23.97
N PRO A 210 0.94 -12.97 24.78
CA PRO A 210 0.98 -14.40 24.43
C PRO A 210 -0.43 -14.94 24.15
N TRP A 211 -0.52 -15.86 23.21
CA TRP A 211 -1.75 -16.51 22.82
C TRP A 211 -2.46 -17.10 24.04
N LYS A 212 -3.71 -16.74 24.25
CA LYS A 212 -4.56 -17.41 25.25
C LYS A 212 -5.15 -18.67 24.61
N GLN A 213 -5.02 -19.79 25.28
CA GLN A 213 -5.47 -21.11 24.79
C GLN A 213 -6.96 -21.14 24.38
N GLU A 214 -7.78 -20.23 24.91
CA GLU A 214 -9.21 -20.10 24.66
C GLU A 214 -9.57 -19.35 23.36
N SER A 215 -8.61 -18.72 22.70
CA SER A 215 -8.86 -17.89 21.51
C SER A 215 -8.69 -18.63 20.17
N TYR A 216 -8.36 -19.91 20.18
CA TYR A 216 -8.26 -20.72 18.97
C TYR A 216 -9.64 -21.15 18.49
N ILE A 217 -10.38 -20.24 17.90
CA ILE A 217 -11.57 -20.60 17.12
C ILE A 217 -11.06 -21.10 15.77
N ALA A 218 -11.05 -22.42 15.59
CA ALA A 218 -10.84 -23.03 14.28
C ALA A 218 -11.66 -22.29 13.23
N GLY A 219 -10.99 -21.81 12.20
CA GLY A 219 -11.50 -20.84 11.23
C GLY A 219 -12.97 -21.01 10.89
N SER A 220 -13.71 -19.91 10.93
CA SER A 220 -15.13 -19.86 10.62
C SER A 220 -15.37 -20.64 9.32
N LYS A 221 -16.18 -21.69 9.38
CA LYS A 221 -16.61 -22.45 8.20
C LYS A 221 -17.36 -21.47 7.30
N ARG A 222 -16.66 -20.90 6.29
CA ARG A 222 -17.33 -20.12 5.24
C ARG A 222 -18.45 -20.98 4.69
N SER A 223 -19.66 -20.47 4.74
CA SER A 223 -20.86 -21.15 4.23
C SER A 223 -20.58 -21.64 2.80
N ILE A 224 -21.02 -22.85 2.47
CA ILE A 224 -20.98 -23.41 1.12
C ILE A 224 -21.61 -22.43 0.10
N ILE A 225 -22.65 -21.73 0.54
CA ILE A 225 -23.35 -20.70 -0.24
C ILE A 225 -22.40 -19.52 -0.58
N THR A 226 -21.56 -19.05 0.35
CA THR A 226 -20.59 -17.97 0.11
C THR A 226 -19.54 -18.40 -0.91
N ARG A 227 -19.07 -19.67 -0.85
CA ARG A 227 -18.13 -20.24 -1.83
C ARG A 227 -18.73 -20.42 -3.23
N LEU A 228 -20.02 -20.75 -3.33
CA LEU A 228 -20.75 -20.87 -4.59
C LEU A 228 -20.98 -19.50 -5.23
N ILE A 229 -21.35 -18.48 -4.44
CA ILE A 229 -21.51 -17.11 -4.92
C ILE A 229 -20.18 -16.56 -5.45
N GLU A 230 -19.07 -16.79 -4.75
CA GLU A 230 -17.74 -16.34 -5.19
C GLU A 230 -17.26 -17.06 -6.45
N LYS A 231 -17.56 -18.34 -6.63
CA LYS A 231 -17.07 -19.15 -7.77
C LYS A 231 -17.96 -19.09 -9.01
N VAL A 232 -19.25 -18.99 -8.86
CA VAL A 232 -20.20 -19.16 -9.99
C VAL A 232 -20.90 -17.86 -10.39
N ILE A 233 -21.31 -17.04 -9.44
CA ILE A 233 -22.13 -15.86 -9.71
C ILE A 233 -21.27 -14.64 -10.05
N ASN A 234 -20.13 -14.44 -9.39
CA ASN A 234 -19.23 -13.32 -9.66
C ASN A 234 -18.61 -13.28 -11.06
N PRO A 235 -18.22 -14.40 -11.70
CA PRO A 235 -17.72 -14.38 -13.07
C PRO A 235 -18.79 -14.07 -14.12
N ILE A 236 -20.05 -14.40 -13.84
CA ILE A 236 -21.16 -14.28 -14.83
C ILE A 236 -21.77 -12.87 -14.84
N ILE A 237 -21.85 -12.23 -13.69
CA ILE A 237 -22.46 -10.87 -13.56
C ILE A 237 -21.48 -9.74 -13.89
N ASN A 238 -20.19 -10.02 -13.89
CA ASN A 238 -19.17 -9.00 -14.05
C ASN A 238 -18.21 -9.33 -15.19
N ASN A 239 -18.38 -8.65 -16.31
CA ASN A 239 -17.23 -8.25 -17.11
C ASN A 239 -16.81 -6.84 -16.61
N PRO A 240 -16.08 -6.78 -15.45
CA PRO A 240 -15.97 -5.55 -14.69
C PRO A 240 -14.86 -4.63 -15.20
N VAL A 241 -14.02 -5.09 -16.16
CA VAL A 241 -12.82 -4.36 -16.55
C VAL A 241 -13.17 -3.14 -17.40
N LEU A 242 -14.03 -3.31 -18.42
CA LEU A 242 -14.41 -2.20 -19.31
C LEU A 242 -15.30 -1.16 -18.61
N SER A 243 -16.26 -1.61 -17.80
CA SER A 243 -17.14 -0.71 -17.03
C SER A 243 -16.38 0.04 -15.92
N LYS A 244 -15.42 -0.61 -15.27
CA LYS A 244 -14.55 0.02 -14.26
C LYS A 244 -13.64 1.07 -14.89
N LYS A 245 -13.00 0.77 -16.03
CA LYS A 245 -12.12 1.73 -16.73
C LYS A 245 -12.88 2.98 -17.16
N ALA A 246 -14.02 2.83 -17.83
CA ALA A 246 -14.87 3.95 -18.27
C ALA A 246 -15.38 4.79 -17.09
N SER A 247 -15.74 4.15 -15.97
CA SER A 247 -16.16 4.82 -14.75
C SER A 247 -15.02 5.63 -14.12
N ARG A 248 -13.81 5.07 -14.05
CA ARG A 248 -12.63 5.75 -13.51
C ARG A 248 -12.20 6.94 -14.39
N ILE A 249 -12.24 6.82 -15.70
CA ILE A 249 -11.96 7.92 -16.63
C ILE A 249 -12.96 9.07 -16.43
N ARG A 250 -14.27 8.76 -16.35
CA ARG A 250 -15.29 9.78 -16.08
C ARG A 250 -15.08 10.47 -14.73
N PHE A 251 -14.73 9.71 -13.69
CA PHE A 251 -14.44 10.23 -12.36
C PHE A 251 -13.23 11.21 -12.40
N ILE A 252 -12.11 10.81 -13.00
CA ILE A 252 -10.93 11.67 -13.16
C ILE A 252 -11.29 12.96 -13.88
N LYS A 253 -11.95 12.86 -15.06
CA LYS A 253 -12.36 14.05 -15.84
C LYS A 253 -13.26 14.99 -15.03
N SER A 254 -14.13 14.47 -14.18
CA SER A 254 -15.03 15.32 -13.37
C SER A 254 -14.31 16.05 -12.24
N ARG A 255 -13.22 15.50 -11.70
CA ARG A 255 -12.49 16.05 -10.54
C ARG A 255 -11.31 16.93 -10.93
N LEU A 256 -10.73 16.72 -12.11
CA LEU A 256 -9.53 17.41 -12.58
C LEU A 256 -9.80 18.39 -13.74
N LYS A 257 -11.02 18.83 -13.95
CA LYS A 257 -11.45 19.69 -15.08
C LYS A 257 -10.61 20.95 -15.33
N ASN A 258 -9.77 21.37 -14.40
CA ASN A 258 -9.01 22.63 -14.49
C ASN A 258 -7.48 22.43 -14.39
N ILE A 259 -6.97 21.22 -14.54
CA ILE A 259 -5.52 20.93 -14.44
C ILE A 259 -4.92 20.53 -15.80
N TYR A 260 -5.77 20.13 -16.78
CA TYR A 260 -5.40 19.78 -18.16
C TYR A 260 -6.20 20.61 -19.15
#